data_a106952c097d605af369ad37ac038814
#
_entry.id   a106952c097d605af369ad37ac038814
#
_cell.length_a   1.000
_cell.length_b   1.000
_cell.length_c   1.000
_cell.angle_alpha   90.00
_cell.angle_beta   90.00
_cell.angle_gamma   90.00
#
_symmetry.space_group_name_H-M   'P 1'
#
loop_
_entity.id
_entity.type
_entity.pdbx_description
1 polymer ?
#
loop_
_entity_poly.entity_id
_entity_poly.type
_entity_poly.pdbx_seq_one_letter_code
_entity_poly.pdbx_strand_id
1 'polypeptide(L)'
;IAMHWRGHSTVMQSLAVYDDVVADVSRELMARVEALTAAGVSPDRIVLDPGFGFAKKAEHNWELLRRLDEVMALGHRVLVGTSRKTFLGHVGRTPDAVRPPLERDVATAVTTAHVAALGVWVVRVHDVVGTIDTLDVADALRGPA
;
A
#
# COMPACT_ATOMS: atom_id res chain seq x y z
N ILE A 1 12.45 -6.37 -2.19
CA ILE A 1 11.35 -5.45 -1.81
C ILE A 1 11.62 -4.92 -0.41
N ALA A 2 11.80 -3.61 -0.28
CA ALA A 2 11.95 -2.91 0.99
C ALA A 2 10.58 -2.45 1.49
N MET A 3 10.04 -3.17 2.48
CA MET A 3 8.72 -2.86 3.04
C MET A 3 8.87 -1.98 4.29
N HIS A 4 8.06 -0.94 4.40
CA HIS A 4 7.93 -0.14 5.62
C HIS A 4 7.17 -0.93 6.70
N TRP A 5 7.79 -1.07 7.84
CA TRP A 5 7.18 -1.63 9.05
C TRP A 5 7.89 -1.10 10.30
N ARG A 6 7.17 -0.99 11.40
CA ARG A 6 7.72 -0.62 12.71
C ARG A 6 7.47 -1.75 13.68
N GLY A 7 8.52 -2.46 14.07
CA GLY A 7 8.49 -3.55 15.05
C GLY A 7 7.75 -4.82 14.60
N HIS A 8 7.84 -5.86 15.41
CA HIS A 8 7.16 -7.14 15.16
C HIS A 8 5.64 -7.02 15.31
N SER A 9 4.89 -7.95 14.69
CA SER A 9 3.43 -7.93 14.61
C SER A 9 2.71 -7.83 15.97
N THR A 10 3.33 -8.33 17.04
CA THR A 10 2.78 -8.28 18.40
C THR A 10 2.76 -6.88 19.01
N VAL A 11 3.64 -5.98 18.56
CA VAL A 11 3.79 -4.61 19.11
C VAL A 11 3.60 -3.52 18.05
N MET A 12 3.50 -3.87 16.78
CA MET A 12 3.50 -2.89 15.67
C MET A 12 2.39 -1.85 15.77
N GLN A 13 1.22 -2.18 16.32
CA GLN A 13 0.10 -1.25 16.41
C GLN A 13 0.33 -0.14 17.45
N SER A 14 1.06 -0.41 18.55
CA SER A 14 1.46 0.61 19.51
C SER A 14 2.47 1.60 18.94
N LEU A 15 3.15 1.23 17.84
CA LEU A 15 4.13 2.06 17.13
C LEU A 15 3.50 2.86 15.97
N ALA A 16 2.16 2.80 15.80
CA ALA A 16 1.43 3.55 14.79
C ALA A 16 1.23 5.02 15.20
N VAL A 17 2.33 5.71 15.47
CA VAL A 17 2.40 7.13 15.84
C VAL A 17 3.18 7.86 14.75
N TYR A 18 2.55 8.83 14.11
CA TYR A 18 3.12 9.62 12.99
C TYR A 18 2.74 11.09 13.18
N ASP A 19 3.65 11.98 12.87
CA ASP A 19 3.35 13.40 12.72
C ASP A 19 2.76 13.66 11.33
N ASP A 20 3.44 13.16 10.29
CA ASP A 20 2.95 13.02 8.92
C ASP A 20 3.31 11.62 8.42
N VAL A 21 2.29 10.77 8.25
CA VAL A 21 2.52 9.36 7.88
C VAL A 21 3.23 9.20 6.53
N VAL A 22 2.98 10.08 5.57
CA VAL A 22 3.60 9.99 4.24
C VAL A 22 5.06 10.42 4.32
N ALA A 23 5.36 11.52 4.98
CA ALA A 23 6.73 11.99 5.17
C ALA A 23 7.57 11.01 6.00
N ASP A 24 7.00 10.47 7.09
CA ASP A 24 7.70 9.51 7.95
C ASP A 24 7.98 8.19 7.22
N VAL A 25 6.98 7.64 6.53
CA VAL A 25 7.13 6.41 5.72
C VAL A 25 8.17 6.62 4.63
N SER A 26 8.14 7.73 3.92
CA SER A 26 9.09 8.07 2.87
C SER A 26 10.51 8.15 3.41
N ARG A 27 10.72 8.86 4.51
CA ARG A 27 12.02 8.97 5.19
C ARG A 27 12.56 7.60 5.62
N GLU A 28 11.71 6.77 6.25
CA GLU A 28 12.09 5.45 6.76
C GLU A 28 12.36 4.45 5.62
N LEU A 29 11.64 4.55 4.51
CA LEU A 29 11.93 3.77 3.30
C LEU A 29 13.25 4.18 2.68
N MET A 30 13.55 5.48 2.56
CA MET A 30 14.81 5.94 2.00
C MET A 30 16.01 5.55 2.86
N ALA A 31 15.90 5.58 4.17
CA ALA A 31 16.95 5.05 5.05
C ALA A 31 17.21 3.54 4.81
N ARG A 32 16.18 2.75 4.45
CA ARG A 32 16.35 1.34 4.06
C ARG A 32 17.02 1.20 2.70
N VAL A 33 16.67 2.07 1.75
CA VAL A 33 17.34 2.13 0.43
C VAL A 33 18.83 2.40 0.61
N GLU A 34 19.19 3.38 1.42
CA GLU A 34 20.58 3.71 1.74
C GLU A 34 21.32 2.51 2.33
N ALA A 35 20.73 1.86 3.34
CA ALA A 35 21.34 0.69 3.96
C ALA A 35 21.51 -0.49 3.00
N LEU A 36 20.52 -0.77 2.14
CA LEU A 36 20.60 -1.81 1.11
C LEU A 36 21.66 -1.49 0.06
N THR A 37 21.75 -0.24 -0.36
CA THR A 37 22.74 0.22 -1.34
C THR A 37 24.15 0.14 -0.77
N ALA A 38 24.34 0.53 0.49
CA ALA A 38 25.62 0.36 1.20
C ALA A 38 26.03 -1.12 1.34
N ALA A 39 25.05 -2.03 1.39
CA ALA A 39 25.26 -3.48 1.40
C ALA A 39 25.46 -4.08 -0.02
N GLY A 40 25.53 -3.24 -1.07
CA GLY A 40 25.82 -3.66 -2.45
C GLY A 40 24.60 -3.99 -3.31
N VAL A 41 23.37 -3.69 -2.85
CA VAL A 41 22.17 -3.83 -3.69
C VAL A 41 22.06 -2.64 -4.62
N SER A 42 21.97 -2.88 -5.93
CA SER A 42 21.80 -1.80 -6.91
C SER A 42 20.42 -1.12 -6.71
N PRO A 43 20.36 0.24 -6.67
CA PRO A 43 19.12 0.99 -6.43
C PRO A 43 17.99 0.68 -7.40
N ASP A 44 18.28 0.39 -8.66
CA ASP A 44 17.33 0.03 -9.71
C ASP A 44 16.64 -1.34 -9.46
N ARG A 45 17.21 -2.17 -8.59
CA ARG A 45 16.65 -3.45 -8.17
C ARG A 45 15.79 -3.37 -6.92
N ILE A 46 15.71 -2.19 -6.29
CA ILE A 46 14.93 -1.98 -5.06
C ILE A 46 13.50 -1.58 -5.45
N VAL A 47 12.54 -2.25 -4.84
CA VAL A 47 11.10 -1.94 -4.91
C VAL A 47 10.65 -1.51 -3.53
N LEU A 48 9.91 -0.42 -3.42
CA LEU A 48 9.37 0.09 -2.15
C LEU A 48 7.95 -0.46 -1.91
N ASP A 49 7.68 -0.91 -0.70
CA ASP A 49 6.32 -1.23 -0.22
C ASP A 49 6.01 -0.32 0.98
N PRO A 50 5.05 0.61 0.89
CA PRO A 50 4.67 1.50 1.98
C PRO A 50 4.12 0.78 3.21
N GLY A 51 3.86 -0.52 3.13
CA GLY A 51 3.47 -1.35 4.26
C GLY A 51 2.06 -1.03 4.77
N PHE A 52 1.07 -0.98 3.89
CA PHE A 52 -0.33 -0.81 4.28
C PHE A 52 -0.74 -1.84 5.34
N GLY A 53 -1.40 -1.40 6.41
CA GLY A 53 -1.85 -2.23 7.52
C GLY A 53 -0.74 -2.66 8.51
N PHE A 54 0.52 -2.32 8.28
CA PHE A 54 1.62 -2.58 9.21
C PHE A 54 1.97 -1.32 9.98
N ALA A 55 1.85 -1.37 11.32
CA ALA A 55 2.07 -0.22 12.21
C ALA A 55 1.30 1.05 11.76
N LYS A 56 0.09 0.89 11.27
CA LYS A 56 -0.75 1.98 10.74
C LYS A 56 -2.20 1.80 11.14
N LYS A 57 -2.81 2.85 11.66
CA LYS A 57 -4.25 2.94 11.89
C LYS A 57 -4.99 3.12 10.55
N ALA A 58 -6.33 3.08 10.58
CA ALA A 58 -7.13 3.25 9.37
C ALA A 58 -6.87 4.60 8.68
N GLU A 59 -6.86 5.69 9.45
CA GLU A 59 -6.59 7.05 8.95
C GLU A 59 -5.23 7.14 8.24
N HIS A 60 -4.18 6.52 8.80
CA HIS A 60 -2.84 6.50 8.20
C HIS A 60 -2.82 5.77 6.84
N ASN A 61 -3.56 4.66 6.73
CA ASN A 61 -3.64 3.93 5.46
C ASN A 61 -4.39 4.74 4.39
N TRP A 62 -5.46 5.43 4.76
CA TRP A 62 -6.19 6.28 3.82
C TRP A 62 -5.37 7.48 3.38
N GLU A 63 -4.62 8.10 4.29
CA GLU A 63 -3.75 9.22 3.96
C GLU A 63 -2.64 8.79 3.00
N LEU A 64 -1.97 7.66 3.26
CA LEU A 64 -0.99 7.07 2.34
C LEU A 64 -1.55 6.76 0.95
N LEU A 65 -2.81 6.27 0.86
CA LEU A 65 -3.44 6.03 -0.44
C LEU A 65 -3.73 7.33 -1.19
N ARG A 66 -4.20 8.37 -0.50
CA ARG A 66 -4.50 9.67 -1.11
C ARG A 66 -3.27 10.40 -1.64
N ARG A 67 -2.12 10.21 -0.97
CA ARG A 67 -0.83 10.87 -1.26
C ARG A 67 0.23 9.86 -1.69
N LEU A 68 -0.17 8.78 -2.35
CA LEU A 68 0.76 7.72 -2.79
C LEU A 68 1.74 8.21 -3.84
N ASP A 69 1.37 9.20 -4.64
CA ASP A 69 2.21 9.89 -5.61
C ASP A 69 3.48 10.49 -4.97
N GLU A 70 3.41 10.97 -3.71
CA GLU A 70 4.59 11.45 -2.98
C GLU A 70 5.58 10.31 -2.69
N VAL A 71 5.10 9.11 -2.37
CA VAL A 71 5.96 7.93 -2.20
C VAL A 71 6.53 7.47 -3.54
N MET A 72 5.74 7.53 -4.62
CA MET A 72 6.21 7.20 -5.98
C MET A 72 7.26 8.19 -6.47
N ALA A 73 7.18 9.45 -6.06
CA ALA A 73 8.18 10.48 -6.39
C ALA A 73 9.58 10.24 -5.78
N LEU A 74 9.74 9.25 -4.88
CA LEU A 74 11.06 8.81 -4.39
C LEU A 74 11.92 8.14 -5.46
N GLY A 75 11.40 7.88 -6.67
CA GLY A 75 12.16 7.42 -7.82
C GLY A 75 12.39 5.90 -7.87
N HIS A 76 11.73 5.13 -7.04
CA HIS A 76 11.77 3.67 -7.05
C HIS A 76 10.43 3.08 -7.50
N ARG A 77 10.45 1.84 -8.01
CA ARG A 77 9.23 1.08 -8.25
C ARG A 77 8.48 0.88 -6.94
N VAL A 78 7.15 0.99 -6.98
CA VAL A 78 6.31 0.85 -5.79
C VAL A 78 5.42 -0.37 -5.90
N LEU A 79 5.40 -1.19 -4.84
CA LEU A 79 4.46 -2.29 -4.63
C LEU A 79 3.39 -1.84 -3.63
N VAL A 80 2.13 -2.10 -3.96
CA VAL A 80 1.00 -1.81 -3.06
C VAL A 80 0.26 -3.10 -2.68
N GLY A 81 0.10 -3.33 -1.38
CA GLY A 81 -0.61 -4.48 -0.82
C GLY A 81 -1.73 -4.06 0.14
N THR A 82 -2.88 -3.63 -0.38
CA THR A 82 -4.07 -3.29 0.43
C THR A 82 -4.99 -4.48 0.65
N SER A 83 -4.80 -5.56 -0.11
CA SER A 83 -5.74 -6.68 -0.20
C SER A 83 -6.14 -7.27 1.15
N ARG A 84 -7.45 -7.27 1.40
CA ARG A 84 -8.11 -7.80 2.61
C ARG A 84 -7.67 -7.17 3.92
N LYS A 85 -6.95 -6.04 3.89
CA LYS A 85 -6.49 -5.34 5.09
C LYS A 85 -7.65 -4.82 5.92
N THR A 86 -7.45 -4.77 7.25
CA THR A 86 -8.51 -4.46 8.21
C THR A 86 -9.15 -3.09 7.97
N PHE A 87 -8.39 -2.07 7.60
CA PHE A 87 -8.90 -0.73 7.35
C PHE A 87 -9.96 -0.70 6.22
N LEU A 88 -9.90 -1.61 5.24
CA LEU A 88 -10.93 -1.77 4.22
C LEU A 88 -12.24 -2.34 4.79
N GLY A 89 -12.13 -3.13 5.85
CA GLY A 89 -13.29 -3.73 6.51
C GLY A 89 -14.17 -2.73 7.27
N HIS A 90 -13.63 -1.57 7.63
CA HIS A 90 -14.35 -0.52 8.36
C HIS A 90 -15.17 0.40 7.45
N VAL A 91 -14.95 0.40 6.14
CA VAL A 91 -15.62 1.34 5.22
C VAL A 91 -17.14 1.13 5.22
N GLY A 92 -17.88 2.22 5.51
CA GLY A 92 -19.34 2.20 5.55
C GLY A 92 -19.92 1.32 6.68
N ARG A 93 -19.16 1.09 7.76
CA ARG A 93 -19.58 0.30 8.93
C ARG A 93 -19.40 1.08 10.22
N THR A 94 -20.10 0.65 11.25
CA THR A 94 -19.84 1.12 12.61
C THR A 94 -18.49 0.56 13.11
N PRO A 95 -17.86 1.17 14.10
CA PRO A 95 -16.56 0.72 14.62
C PRO A 95 -16.52 -0.77 15.00
N ASP A 96 -17.64 -1.30 15.49
CA ASP A 96 -17.75 -2.69 15.97
C ASP A 96 -18.11 -3.71 14.88
N ALA A 97 -18.46 -3.25 13.66
CA ALA A 97 -18.93 -4.08 12.56
C ALA A 97 -17.92 -4.16 11.42
N VAL A 98 -16.75 -4.76 11.68
CA VAL A 98 -15.69 -4.93 10.67
C VAL A 98 -16.03 -6.10 9.74
N ARG A 99 -16.00 -5.87 8.42
CA ARG A 99 -16.18 -6.97 7.45
C ARG A 99 -15.09 -8.03 7.60
N PRO A 100 -15.45 -9.34 7.53
CA PRO A 100 -14.48 -10.42 7.43
C PRO A 100 -13.54 -10.25 6.23
N PRO A 101 -12.32 -10.85 6.25
CA PRO A 101 -11.35 -10.67 5.16
C PRO A 101 -11.89 -10.96 3.76
N LEU A 102 -12.64 -12.05 3.59
CA LEU A 102 -13.19 -12.45 2.27
C LEU A 102 -14.25 -11.45 1.74
N GLU A 103 -14.92 -10.72 2.60
CA GLU A 103 -15.88 -9.69 2.20
C GLU A 103 -15.24 -8.35 1.85
N ARG A 104 -13.90 -8.27 1.86
CA ARG A 104 -13.14 -7.05 1.54
C ARG A 104 -12.62 -7.03 0.10
N ASP A 105 -12.94 -8.03 -0.72
CA ASP A 105 -12.39 -8.14 -2.08
C ASP A 105 -12.89 -7.02 -3.00
N VAL A 106 -14.16 -6.61 -2.88
CA VAL A 106 -14.68 -5.43 -3.61
C VAL A 106 -13.94 -4.15 -3.20
N ALA A 107 -13.72 -3.94 -1.91
CA ALA A 107 -12.95 -2.77 -1.45
C ALA A 107 -11.47 -2.84 -1.90
N THR A 108 -10.91 -4.05 -1.96
CA THR A 108 -9.58 -4.29 -2.53
C THR A 108 -9.54 -3.92 -4.01
N ALA A 109 -10.53 -4.34 -4.81
CA ALA A 109 -10.63 -4.03 -6.23
C ALA A 109 -10.66 -2.51 -6.48
N VAL A 110 -11.45 -1.77 -5.69
CA VAL A 110 -11.52 -0.30 -5.79
C VAL A 110 -10.15 0.35 -5.49
N THR A 111 -9.47 -0.07 -4.43
CA THR A 111 -8.13 0.46 -4.13
C THR A 111 -7.10 0.06 -5.18
N THR A 112 -7.22 -1.14 -5.76
CA THR A 112 -6.36 -1.62 -6.84
C THR A 112 -6.51 -0.76 -8.09
N ALA A 113 -7.75 -0.50 -8.54
CA ALA A 113 -8.02 0.37 -9.68
C ALA A 113 -7.47 1.79 -9.45
N HIS A 114 -7.64 2.33 -8.23
CA HIS A 114 -7.09 3.64 -7.88
C HIS A 114 -5.57 3.69 -8.01
N VAL A 115 -4.84 2.75 -7.41
CA VAL A 115 -3.37 2.79 -7.44
C VAL A 115 -2.81 2.42 -8.82
N ALA A 116 -3.52 1.61 -9.61
CA ALA A 116 -3.17 1.34 -11.00
C ALA A 116 -3.28 2.61 -11.87
N ALA A 117 -4.32 3.44 -11.64
CA ALA A 117 -4.46 4.71 -12.33
C ALA A 117 -3.32 5.71 -12.00
N LEU A 118 -2.70 5.60 -10.83
CA LEU A 118 -1.50 6.36 -10.46
C LEU A 118 -0.22 5.83 -11.12
N GLY A 119 -0.23 4.63 -11.72
CA GLY A 119 0.94 4.02 -12.35
C GLY A 119 1.83 3.21 -11.40
N VAL A 120 1.27 2.66 -10.33
CA VAL A 120 2.00 1.75 -9.42
C VAL A 120 2.54 0.55 -10.20
N TRP A 121 3.78 0.16 -9.92
CA TRP A 121 4.46 -0.92 -10.65
C TRP A 121 3.80 -2.29 -10.47
N VAL A 122 3.35 -2.62 -9.24
CA VAL A 122 2.72 -3.91 -8.94
C VAL A 122 1.79 -3.81 -7.75
N VAL A 123 0.73 -4.62 -7.76
CA VAL A 123 -0.16 -4.85 -6.63
C VAL A 123 -0.02 -6.28 -6.12
N ARG A 124 -0.07 -6.45 -4.79
CA ARG A 124 -0.08 -7.76 -4.14
C ARG A 124 -1.47 -8.05 -3.58
N VAL A 125 -2.11 -9.09 -4.12
CA VAL A 125 -3.53 -9.41 -3.86
C VAL A 125 -3.73 -10.88 -3.50
N HIS A 126 -4.88 -11.20 -2.88
CA HIS A 126 -5.30 -12.57 -2.61
C HIS A 126 -6.18 -13.13 -3.74
N ASP A 127 -7.09 -12.30 -4.29
CA ASP A 127 -7.93 -12.64 -5.42
C ASP A 127 -7.28 -12.11 -6.71
N VAL A 128 -6.53 -12.99 -7.38
CA VAL A 128 -5.82 -12.64 -8.62
C VAL A 128 -6.79 -12.49 -9.78
N VAL A 129 -7.79 -13.38 -9.91
CA VAL A 129 -8.74 -13.36 -11.03
C VAL A 129 -9.57 -12.07 -10.99
N GLY A 130 -10.24 -11.78 -9.87
CA GLY A 130 -11.02 -10.55 -9.73
C GLY A 130 -10.17 -9.28 -9.83
N THR A 131 -8.86 -9.37 -9.54
CA THR A 131 -7.93 -8.25 -9.73
C THR A 131 -7.62 -8.02 -11.22
N ILE A 132 -7.43 -9.09 -12.00
CA ILE A 132 -7.22 -8.98 -13.46
C ILE A 132 -8.46 -8.34 -14.09
N ASP A 133 -9.65 -8.86 -13.80
CA ASP A 133 -10.91 -8.30 -14.30
C ASP A 133 -11.05 -6.81 -13.94
N THR A 134 -10.67 -6.43 -12.70
CA THR A 134 -10.68 -5.04 -12.25
C THR A 134 -9.76 -4.16 -13.09
N LEU A 135 -8.56 -4.62 -13.38
CA LEU A 135 -7.56 -3.87 -14.16
C LEU A 135 -7.98 -3.76 -15.63
N ASP A 136 -8.50 -4.83 -16.22
CA ASP A 136 -9.01 -4.84 -17.60
C ASP A 136 -10.15 -3.83 -17.78
N VAL A 137 -11.09 -3.77 -16.82
CA VAL A 137 -12.16 -2.75 -16.83
C VAL A 137 -11.59 -1.35 -16.65
N ALA A 138 -10.62 -1.15 -15.74
CA ALA A 138 -9.98 0.14 -15.54
C ALA A 138 -9.25 0.62 -16.80
N ASP A 139 -8.59 -0.30 -17.52
CA ASP A 139 -7.93 0.01 -18.79
C ASP A 139 -8.92 0.36 -19.91
N ALA A 140 -10.00 -0.39 -20.02
CA ALA A 140 -11.07 -0.10 -20.99
C ALA A 140 -11.70 1.29 -20.78
N LEU A 141 -11.85 1.71 -19.51
CA LEU A 141 -12.38 3.04 -19.15
C LEU A 141 -11.43 4.18 -19.53
N ARG A 142 -10.12 3.93 -19.56
CA ARG A 142 -9.13 4.94 -19.99
C ARG A 142 -9.12 5.17 -21.50
N GLY A 143 -9.59 4.21 -22.27
CA GLY A 143 -9.55 4.23 -23.73
C GLY A 143 -8.16 3.93 -24.30
N PRO A 144 -8.06 3.82 -25.64
CA PRO A 144 -6.77 3.60 -26.28
C PRO A 144 -5.83 4.79 -26.05
N ALA A 145 -4.56 4.48 -25.79
CA ALA A 145 -3.47 5.46 -25.63
C ALA A 145 -3.13 6.13 -26.95
#